data_6a5c56424c3951513be0d06d9f2caf39
#
_entry.id   6a5c56424c3951513be0d06d9f2caf39
#
_cell.length_a   1.000
_cell.length_b   1.000
_cell.length_c   1.000
_cell.angle_alpha   90.00
_cell.angle_beta   90.00
_cell.angle_gamma   90.00
#
_symmetry.space_group_name_H-M   'P 1'
#
loop_
_entity.id
_entity.type
_entity.pdbx_description
1 polymer ?
#
loop_
_entity_poly.entity_id
_entity_poly.type
_entity_poly.pdbx_seq_one_letter_code
_entity_poly.pdbx_strand_id
1 'polypeptide(L)'
;SYIEAIGGREKLSMVKSIIERSEASMQGATIEVISQKNNKRQAITELKMMGNVMQKQVVNKDKAFMEMQGQKIDFEGQTLKDMIQIAALFPELNFDLNSVEFKGIVDVDDKKAYEIKISETKSNFYDTSTFYKIQTIQTQEIMGNSQTSTVKFGDFKQVNGIYFPHTTTLSMGPQAIDFKSTGIELNTTIDASLFE
;
A
#
# COMPACT_ATOMS: atom_id res chain seq x y z
N SER A 1 7.61 18.06 4.77
CA SER A 1 7.50 16.96 3.79
C SER A 1 6.86 15.73 4.43
N TYR A 2 6.33 14.81 3.62
CA TYR A 2 5.73 13.56 4.09
C TYR A 2 6.69 12.74 4.97
N ILE A 3 7.93 12.57 4.54
CA ILE A 3 8.95 11.82 5.29
C ILE A 3 9.12 12.34 6.72
N GLU A 4 9.22 13.65 6.89
CA GLU A 4 9.35 14.26 8.22
C GLU A 4 8.05 14.12 9.03
N ALA A 5 6.91 14.27 8.37
CA ALA A 5 5.61 14.16 9.03
C ALA A 5 5.35 12.77 9.61
N ILE A 6 5.82 11.71 8.98
CA ILE A 6 5.60 10.33 9.47
C ILE A 6 6.68 9.82 10.43
N GLY A 7 7.75 10.57 10.71
CA GLY A 7 8.75 10.17 11.71
C GLY A 7 10.20 10.50 11.40
N GLY A 8 10.48 11.01 10.20
CA GLY A 8 11.81 11.45 9.75
C GLY A 8 12.66 10.33 9.13
N ARG A 9 13.49 10.72 8.18
CA ARG A 9 14.32 9.81 7.36
C ARG A 9 15.15 8.84 8.19
N GLU A 10 15.73 9.29 9.28
CA GLU A 10 16.60 8.47 10.14
C GLU A 10 15.83 7.26 10.70
N LYS A 11 14.68 7.49 11.35
CA LYS A 11 13.88 6.41 11.94
C LYS A 11 13.35 5.46 10.88
N LEU A 12 12.84 6.00 9.76
CA LEU A 12 12.31 5.18 8.68
C LEU A 12 13.38 4.26 8.08
N SER A 13 14.62 4.73 7.97
CA SER A 13 15.74 3.96 7.43
C SER A 13 16.19 2.81 8.35
N MET A 14 15.90 2.87 9.65
CA MET A 14 16.22 1.81 10.60
C MET A 14 15.22 0.65 10.59
N VAL A 15 14.06 0.82 9.97
CA VAL A 15 13.05 -0.24 9.89
C VAL A 15 13.50 -1.34 8.93
N LYS A 16 13.46 -2.59 9.39
CA LYS A 16 13.87 -3.78 8.63
C LYS A 16 12.69 -4.59 8.09
N SER A 17 11.55 -4.51 8.78
CA SER A 17 10.30 -5.18 8.38
C SER A 17 9.09 -4.45 8.94
N ILE A 18 7.97 -4.61 8.25
CA ILE A 18 6.66 -4.13 8.67
C ILE A 18 5.67 -5.27 8.46
N ILE A 19 4.89 -5.60 9.50
CA ILE A 19 3.73 -6.48 9.41
C ILE A 19 2.51 -5.65 9.77
N GLU A 20 1.57 -5.54 8.85
CA GLU A 20 0.31 -4.83 9.04
C GLU A 20 -0.84 -5.83 8.96
N ARG A 21 -1.77 -5.75 9.91
CA ARG A 21 -3.02 -6.51 9.92
C ARG A 21 -4.19 -5.55 9.95
N SER A 22 -5.17 -5.81 9.12
CA SER A 22 -6.40 -5.01 9.09
C SER A 22 -7.61 -5.90 8.81
N GLU A 23 -8.76 -5.42 9.22
CA GLU A 23 -10.02 -6.11 9.06
C GLU A 23 -11.09 -5.18 8.49
N ALA A 24 -11.99 -5.76 7.69
CA ALA A 24 -13.20 -5.12 7.21
C ALA A 24 -14.39 -6.06 7.39
N SER A 25 -15.59 -5.50 7.45
CA SER A 25 -16.83 -6.29 7.42
C SER A 25 -17.54 -6.04 6.08
N MET A 26 -17.86 -7.11 5.37
CA MET A 26 -18.61 -7.06 4.13
C MET A 26 -19.72 -8.10 4.13
N GLN A 27 -20.98 -7.67 4.06
CA GLN A 27 -22.16 -8.54 4.05
C GLN A 27 -22.21 -9.54 5.22
N GLY A 28 -21.72 -9.14 6.40
CA GLY A 28 -21.69 -9.97 7.61
C GLY A 28 -20.52 -10.92 7.71
N ALA A 29 -19.62 -10.98 6.71
CA ALA A 29 -18.37 -11.71 6.77
C ALA A 29 -17.21 -10.78 7.13
N THR A 30 -16.24 -11.29 7.89
CA THR A 30 -14.97 -10.59 8.16
C THR A 30 -13.98 -10.89 7.06
N ILE A 31 -13.42 -9.83 6.50
CA ILE A 31 -12.27 -9.87 5.59
C ILE A 31 -11.04 -9.43 6.38
N GLU A 32 -10.01 -10.24 6.39
CA GLU A 32 -8.72 -9.93 6.99
C GLU A 32 -7.70 -9.67 5.89
N VAL A 33 -6.86 -8.63 6.05
CA VAL A 33 -5.71 -8.39 5.19
C VAL A 33 -4.45 -8.40 6.05
N ILE A 34 -3.50 -9.23 5.67
CA ILE A 34 -2.18 -9.32 6.30
C ILE A 34 -1.13 -8.94 5.26
N SER A 35 -0.43 -7.84 5.51
CA SER A 35 0.69 -7.40 4.67
C SER A 35 1.99 -7.54 5.44
N GLN A 36 2.99 -8.19 4.85
CA GLN A 36 4.31 -8.35 5.44
C GLN A 36 5.36 -7.91 4.42
N LYS A 37 6.24 -7.01 4.83
CA LYS A 37 7.27 -6.43 3.97
C LYS A 37 8.62 -6.42 4.69
N ASN A 38 9.69 -6.54 3.94
CA ASN A 38 11.05 -6.40 4.46
C ASN A 38 11.91 -5.41 3.66
N ASN A 39 13.07 -5.08 4.18
CA ASN A 39 14.01 -4.16 3.56
C ASN A 39 14.77 -4.72 2.33
N LYS A 40 14.48 -5.97 1.95
CA LYS A 40 15.02 -6.61 0.73
C LYS A 40 14.10 -6.46 -0.48
N ARG A 41 13.07 -5.60 -0.39
CA ARG A 41 12.00 -5.43 -1.39
C ARG A 41 11.22 -6.73 -1.64
N GLN A 42 10.93 -7.43 -0.57
CA GLN A 42 10.05 -8.58 -0.57
C GLN A 42 8.78 -8.20 0.19
N ALA A 43 7.64 -8.53 -0.38
CA ALA A 43 6.33 -8.27 0.20
C ALA A 43 5.38 -9.43 -0.09
N ILE A 44 4.54 -9.73 0.88
CA ILE A 44 3.38 -10.60 0.71
C ILE A 44 2.17 -9.89 1.29
N THR A 45 1.07 -9.96 0.57
CA THR A 45 -0.25 -9.52 1.06
C THR A 45 -1.24 -10.65 0.86
N GLU A 46 -1.84 -11.09 1.94
CA GLU A 46 -2.90 -12.08 1.94
C GLU A 46 -4.24 -11.42 2.29
N LEU A 47 -5.26 -11.70 1.49
CA LEU A 47 -6.65 -11.40 1.80
C LEU A 47 -7.31 -12.71 2.21
N LYS A 48 -7.87 -12.73 3.43
CA LYS A 48 -8.55 -13.89 4.00
C LYS A 48 -10.01 -13.59 4.24
N MET A 49 -10.84 -14.59 4.06
CA MET A 49 -12.25 -14.54 4.43
C MET A 49 -12.63 -15.84 5.14
N MET A 50 -13.22 -15.72 6.34
CA MET A 50 -13.56 -16.87 7.18
C MET A 50 -12.36 -17.81 7.43
N GLY A 51 -11.14 -17.24 7.58
CA GLY A 51 -9.89 -17.98 7.81
C GLY A 51 -9.23 -18.57 6.56
N ASN A 52 -9.87 -18.53 5.39
CA ASN A 52 -9.31 -19.05 4.14
C ASN A 52 -8.65 -17.94 3.33
N VAL A 53 -7.48 -18.22 2.75
CA VAL A 53 -6.82 -17.30 1.82
C VAL A 53 -7.59 -17.26 0.51
N MET A 54 -8.18 -16.10 0.19
CA MET A 54 -8.91 -15.87 -1.06
C MET A 54 -8.01 -15.32 -2.15
N GLN A 55 -7.03 -14.51 -1.74
CA GLN A 55 -6.04 -13.92 -2.63
C GLN A 55 -4.71 -13.79 -1.89
N LYS A 56 -3.64 -14.08 -2.59
CA LYS A 56 -2.26 -13.89 -2.13
C LYS A 56 -1.51 -13.14 -3.21
N GLN A 57 -0.85 -12.05 -2.85
CA GLN A 57 0.02 -11.29 -3.74
C GLN A 57 1.43 -11.31 -3.19
N VAL A 58 2.38 -11.68 -4.03
CA VAL A 58 3.79 -11.79 -3.65
C VAL A 58 4.63 -10.90 -4.55
N VAL A 59 5.55 -10.17 -3.94
CA VAL A 59 6.64 -9.47 -4.62
C VAL A 59 7.95 -10.00 -4.07
N ASN A 60 8.81 -10.46 -4.94
CA ASN A 60 10.16 -10.94 -4.59
C ASN A 60 11.19 -10.34 -5.54
N LYS A 61 11.84 -9.26 -5.09
CA LYS A 61 12.86 -8.50 -5.84
C LYS A 61 12.32 -7.94 -7.17
N ASP A 62 12.52 -8.66 -8.26
CA ASP A 62 12.20 -8.28 -9.64
C ASP A 62 10.99 -9.02 -10.22
N LYS A 63 10.31 -9.82 -9.39
CA LYS A 63 9.12 -10.60 -9.77
C LYS A 63 7.95 -10.27 -8.86
N ALA A 64 6.77 -10.31 -9.43
CA ALA A 64 5.54 -10.22 -8.66
C ALA A 64 4.45 -11.06 -9.31
N PHE A 65 3.62 -11.67 -8.48
CA PHE A 65 2.48 -12.46 -8.93
C PHE A 65 1.32 -12.35 -7.94
N MET A 66 0.15 -12.70 -8.40
CA MET A 66 -1.05 -12.87 -7.59
C MET A 66 -1.58 -14.29 -7.75
N GLU A 67 -1.96 -14.91 -6.64
CA GLU A 67 -2.72 -16.15 -6.61
C GLU A 67 -4.14 -15.87 -6.15
N MET A 68 -5.11 -16.28 -6.92
CA MET A 68 -6.54 -16.13 -6.63
C MET A 68 -7.30 -17.33 -7.18
N GLN A 69 -8.10 -17.99 -6.34
CA GLN A 69 -8.91 -19.16 -6.72
C GLN A 69 -8.10 -20.28 -7.39
N GLY A 70 -6.86 -20.49 -6.92
CA GLY A 70 -5.96 -21.51 -7.46
C GLY A 70 -5.28 -21.16 -8.79
N GLN A 71 -5.50 -19.96 -9.30
CA GLN A 71 -4.82 -19.43 -10.48
C GLN A 71 -3.69 -18.49 -10.06
N LYS A 72 -2.53 -18.65 -10.70
CA LYS A 72 -1.39 -17.77 -10.56
C LYS A 72 -1.34 -16.83 -11.76
N ILE A 73 -1.24 -15.53 -11.49
CA ILE A 73 -1.16 -14.47 -12.49
C ILE A 73 0.15 -13.73 -12.23
N ASP A 74 1.10 -13.84 -13.14
CA ASP A 74 2.35 -13.09 -13.07
C ASP A 74 2.11 -11.65 -13.56
N PHE A 75 2.70 -10.68 -12.86
CA PHE A 75 2.64 -9.29 -13.28
C PHE A 75 3.80 -8.94 -14.19
N GLU A 76 3.52 -8.13 -15.21
CA GLU A 76 4.49 -7.69 -16.21
C GLU A 76 4.40 -6.17 -16.45
N GLY A 77 5.33 -5.63 -17.24
CA GLY A 77 5.30 -4.25 -17.72
C GLY A 77 5.26 -3.22 -16.59
N GLN A 78 4.37 -2.24 -16.71
CA GLN A 78 4.26 -1.16 -15.73
C GLN A 78 3.68 -1.65 -14.40
N THR A 79 2.73 -2.58 -14.42
CA THR A 79 2.15 -3.17 -13.21
C THR A 79 3.22 -3.83 -12.34
N LEU A 80 4.14 -4.61 -12.93
CA LEU A 80 5.28 -5.19 -12.21
C LEU A 80 6.15 -4.11 -11.56
N LYS A 81 6.48 -3.04 -12.28
CA LYS A 81 7.28 -1.93 -11.74
C LYS A 81 6.60 -1.27 -10.54
N ASP A 82 5.30 -1.03 -10.63
CA ASP A 82 4.51 -0.45 -9.55
C ASP A 82 4.46 -1.39 -8.33
N MET A 83 4.32 -2.70 -8.54
CA MET A 83 4.34 -3.70 -7.47
C MET A 83 5.70 -3.74 -6.75
N ILE A 84 6.81 -3.72 -7.49
CA ILE A 84 8.16 -3.68 -6.92
C ILE A 84 8.38 -2.39 -6.11
N GLN A 85 7.84 -1.27 -6.58
CA GLN A 85 7.95 0.00 -5.88
C GLN A 85 7.21 -0.02 -4.54
N ILE A 86 5.97 -0.54 -4.51
CA ILE A 86 5.17 -0.61 -3.27
C ILE A 86 5.64 -1.69 -2.30
N ALA A 87 6.49 -2.63 -2.73
CA ALA A 87 7.12 -3.61 -1.84
C ALA A 87 8.20 -2.97 -0.93
N ALA A 88 8.68 -1.78 -1.26
CA ALA A 88 9.56 -1.04 -0.36
C ALA A 88 8.81 -0.69 0.94
N LEU A 89 9.52 -0.68 2.09
CA LEU A 89 8.92 -0.35 3.39
C LEU A 89 8.34 1.07 3.39
N PHE A 90 9.10 2.02 2.87
CA PHE A 90 8.72 3.42 2.68
C PHE A 90 9.14 3.84 1.27
N PRO A 91 8.29 3.65 0.25
CA PRO A 91 8.64 3.91 -1.15
C PRO A 91 9.16 5.34 -1.38
N GLU A 92 8.60 6.31 -0.67
CA GLU A 92 8.93 7.73 -0.80
C GLU A 92 10.38 8.07 -0.41
N LEU A 93 11.05 7.22 0.38
CA LEU A 93 12.49 7.40 0.68
C LEU A 93 13.38 7.25 -0.54
N ASN A 94 12.90 6.51 -1.55
CA ASN A 94 13.65 6.11 -2.72
C ASN A 94 13.06 6.67 -4.03
N PHE A 95 12.13 7.62 -3.95
CA PHE A 95 11.61 8.26 -5.15
C PHE A 95 12.74 9.00 -5.88
N ASP A 96 12.90 8.71 -7.16
CA ASP A 96 13.65 9.58 -8.04
C ASP A 96 12.82 10.83 -8.31
N LEU A 97 13.25 11.95 -7.76
CA LEU A 97 12.55 13.24 -7.89
C LEU A 97 12.46 13.73 -9.35
N ASN A 98 13.30 13.20 -10.26
CA ASN A 98 13.21 13.52 -11.68
C ASN A 98 12.13 12.68 -12.40
N SER A 99 11.68 11.59 -11.79
CA SER A 99 10.66 10.70 -12.37
C SER A 99 9.25 10.95 -11.84
N VAL A 100 9.10 11.76 -10.78
CA VAL A 100 7.79 12.13 -10.22
C VAL A 100 7.38 13.52 -10.68
N GLU A 101 6.10 13.73 -10.92
CA GLU A 101 5.58 14.99 -11.41
C GLU A 101 4.62 15.61 -10.38
N PHE A 102 4.86 16.87 -10.00
CA PHE A 102 3.91 17.64 -9.22
C PHE A 102 2.79 18.16 -10.13
N LYS A 103 1.55 17.70 -9.91
CA LYS A 103 0.38 18.07 -10.71
C LYS A 103 -0.34 19.31 -10.20
N GLY A 104 -0.10 19.70 -8.95
CA GLY A 104 -0.74 20.86 -8.33
C GLY A 104 -1.39 20.56 -7.00
N ILE A 105 -2.25 21.47 -6.56
CA ILE A 105 -3.08 21.33 -5.37
C ILE A 105 -4.51 21.07 -5.83
N VAL A 106 -5.08 19.98 -5.32
CA VAL A 106 -6.44 19.52 -5.63
C VAL A 106 -7.25 19.32 -4.35
N ASP A 107 -8.56 19.23 -4.50
CA ASP A 107 -9.44 18.85 -3.40
C ASP A 107 -9.58 17.34 -3.32
N VAL A 108 -9.36 16.79 -2.11
CA VAL A 108 -9.63 15.40 -1.77
C VAL A 108 -10.57 15.40 -0.58
N ASP A 109 -11.84 15.09 -0.82
CA ASP A 109 -12.93 15.32 0.13
C ASP A 109 -12.91 16.79 0.64
N ASP A 110 -12.81 17.01 1.96
CA ASP A 110 -12.79 18.33 2.58
C ASP A 110 -11.37 18.92 2.74
N LYS A 111 -10.34 18.30 2.12
CA LYS A 111 -8.93 18.67 2.30
C LYS A 111 -8.28 19.11 1.01
N LYS A 112 -7.38 20.09 1.11
CA LYS A 112 -6.44 20.42 0.03
C LYS A 112 -5.26 19.43 0.07
N ALA A 113 -4.90 18.88 -1.08
CA ALA A 113 -3.81 17.92 -1.20
C ALA A 113 -2.87 18.25 -2.36
N TYR A 114 -1.58 18.03 -2.15
CA TYR A 114 -0.59 17.99 -3.22
C TYR A 114 -0.76 16.70 -4.00
N GLU A 115 -1.05 16.78 -5.30
CA GLU A 115 -1.02 15.62 -6.18
C GLU A 115 0.38 15.43 -6.75
N ILE A 116 0.93 14.23 -6.52
CA ILE A 116 2.21 13.78 -7.07
C ILE A 116 1.96 12.57 -7.95
N LYS A 117 2.17 12.72 -9.26
CA LYS A 117 2.14 11.60 -10.22
C LYS A 117 3.43 10.79 -10.07
N ILE A 118 3.30 9.53 -9.72
CA ILE A 118 4.41 8.61 -9.45
C ILE A 118 4.77 7.80 -10.70
N SER A 119 3.76 7.42 -11.48
CA SER A 119 3.90 6.73 -12.77
C SER A 119 2.72 7.09 -13.67
N GLU A 120 2.68 6.56 -14.90
CA GLU A 120 1.53 6.75 -15.79
C GLU A 120 0.22 6.20 -15.20
N THR A 121 0.33 5.27 -14.27
CA THR A 121 -0.80 4.55 -13.69
C THR A 121 -1.07 4.91 -12.24
N LYS A 122 -0.26 5.79 -11.61
CA LYS A 122 -0.34 6.03 -10.17
C LYS A 122 -0.09 7.47 -9.77
N SER A 123 -1.02 8.03 -8.97
CA SER A 123 -0.89 9.31 -8.27
C SER A 123 -1.04 9.13 -6.76
N ASN A 124 -0.22 9.83 -5.99
CA ASN A 124 -0.33 9.96 -4.53
C ASN A 124 -0.76 11.39 -4.17
N PHE A 125 -1.57 11.49 -3.13
CA PHE A 125 -2.12 12.76 -2.65
C PHE A 125 -1.72 12.98 -1.19
N TYR A 126 -1.10 14.12 -0.92
CA TYR A 126 -0.56 14.46 0.40
C TYR A 126 -1.27 15.72 0.92
N ASP A 127 -1.88 15.62 2.10
CA ASP A 127 -2.56 16.74 2.77
C ASP A 127 -1.62 17.94 2.91
N THR A 128 -2.08 19.13 2.54
CA THR A 128 -1.25 20.35 2.54
C THR A 128 -0.88 20.83 3.94
N SER A 129 -1.66 20.46 4.96
CA SER A 129 -1.48 20.89 6.35
C SER A 129 -0.62 19.93 7.16
N THR A 130 -0.91 18.60 7.06
CA THR A 130 -0.24 17.56 7.83
C THR A 130 0.89 16.89 7.08
N PHE A 131 0.91 17.01 5.75
CA PHE A 131 1.77 16.28 4.83
C PHE A 131 1.58 14.75 4.86
N TYR A 132 0.57 14.22 5.51
CA TYR A 132 0.25 12.81 5.44
C TYR A 132 -0.26 12.43 4.05
N LYS A 133 0.09 11.24 3.58
CA LYS A 133 -0.49 10.67 2.37
C LYS A 133 -1.93 10.25 2.68
N ILE A 134 -2.90 10.97 2.12
CA ILE A 134 -4.32 10.75 2.40
C ILE A 134 -5.02 9.93 1.33
N GLN A 135 -4.43 9.84 0.13
CA GLN A 135 -5.02 9.07 -0.97
C GLN A 135 -3.95 8.56 -1.93
N THR A 136 -4.22 7.42 -2.55
CA THR A 136 -3.54 6.91 -3.75
C THR A 136 -4.61 6.53 -4.77
N ILE A 137 -4.41 6.91 -6.03
CA ILE A 137 -5.18 6.41 -7.17
C ILE A 137 -4.22 5.57 -8.01
N GLN A 138 -4.64 4.36 -8.36
CA GLN A 138 -3.84 3.46 -9.18
C GLN A 138 -4.70 2.73 -10.19
N THR A 139 -4.25 2.69 -11.43
CA THR A 139 -4.84 1.89 -12.51
C THR A 139 -3.95 0.69 -12.77
N GLN A 140 -4.52 -0.51 -12.83
CA GLN A 140 -3.82 -1.76 -13.12
C GLN A 140 -4.50 -2.48 -14.27
N GLU A 141 -3.72 -3.18 -15.06
CA GLU A 141 -4.22 -4.08 -16.08
C GLU A 141 -4.22 -5.51 -15.53
N ILE A 142 -5.41 -6.09 -15.35
CA ILE A 142 -5.60 -7.44 -14.82
C ILE A 142 -6.39 -8.24 -15.85
N MET A 143 -5.81 -9.31 -16.40
CA MET A 143 -6.44 -10.17 -17.41
C MET A 143 -6.99 -9.38 -18.62
N GLY A 144 -6.24 -8.36 -19.09
CA GLY A 144 -6.63 -7.51 -20.23
C GLY A 144 -7.70 -6.45 -19.93
N ASN A 145 -8.11 -6.31 -18.66
CA ASN A 145 -9.04 -5.27 -18.23
C ASN A 145 -8.31 -4.21 -17.38
N SER A 146 -8.52 -2.94 -17.74
CA SER A 146 -8.02 -1.82 -16.97
C SER A 146 -8.93 -1.57 -15.77
N GLN A 147 -8.38 -1.62 -14.57
CA GLN A 147 -9.11 -1.40 -13.32
C GLN A 147 -8.46 -0.28 -12.51
N THR A 148 -9.23 0.76 -12.21
CA THR A 148 -8.78 1.85 -11.33
C THR A 148 -9.28 1.64 -9.92
N SER A 149 -8.37 1.72 -8.97
CA SER A 149 -8.65 1.69 -7.54
C SER A 149 -8.23 3.01 -6.88
N THR A 150 -9.00 3.41 -5.87
CA THR A 150 -8.68 4.52 -4.98
C THR A 150 -8.51 3.98 -3.58
N VAL A 151 -7.40 4.31 -2.94
CA VAL A 151 -7.13 3.97 -1.54
C VAL A 151 -7.01 5.26 -0.76
N LYS A 152 -7.89 5.46 0.23
CA LYS A 152 -7.82 6.58 1.17
C LYS A 152 -7.24 6.11 2.50
N PHE A 153 -6.49 6.99 3.15
CA PHE A 153 -5.80 6.73 4.42
C PHE A 153 -6.25 7.72 5.47
N GLY A 154 -6.53 7.23 6.68
CA GLY A 154 -6.99 8.03 7.80
C GLY A 154 -6.54 7.50 9.15
N ASP A 155 -6.97 8.18 10.23
CA ASP A 155 -6.70 7.80 11.62
C ASP A 155 -5.21 7.49 11.87
N PHE A 156 -4.34 8.45 11.56
CA PHE A 156 -2.89 8.28 11.71
C PHE A 156 -2.50 8.22 13.18
N LYS A 157 -1.87 7.12 13.59
CA LYS A 157 -1.36 6.89 14.94
C LYS A 157 0.10 6.48 14.91
N GLN A 158 0.77 6.72 16.01
CA GLN A 158 2.19 6.47 16.16
C GLN A 158 2.44 5.02 16.63
N VAL A 159 3.33 4.32 15.91
CA VAL A 159 3.87 3.02 16.28
C VAL A 159 5.40 3.14 16.31
N ASN A 160 6.01 3.00 17.49
CA ASN A 160 7.45 3.16 17.70
C ASN A 160 8.04 4.47 17.11
N GLY A 161 7.28 5.57 17.21
CA GLY A 161 7.71 6.88 16.74
C GLY A 161 7.53 7.13 15.23
N ILE A 162 6.82 6.24 14.52
CA ILE A 162 6.46 6.36 13.10
C ILE A 162 4.95 6.39 12.99
N TYR A 163 4.40 7.33 12.20
CA TYR A 163 2.97 7.43 11.98
C TYR A 163 2.50 6.52 10.85
N PHE A 164 1.48 5.71 11.14
CA PHE A 164 0.79 4.83 10.20
C PHE A 164 -0.71 5.14 10.16
N PRO A 165 -1.37 5.01 8.99
CA PRO A 165 -2.82 5.05 8.92
C PRO A 165 -3.41 3.82 9.63
N HIS A 166 -4.47 4.03 10.43
CA HIS A 166 -5.21 2.95 11.08
C HIS A 166 -6.57 2.70 10.44
N THR A 167 -6.94 3.53 9.48
CA THR A 167 -8.09 3.28 8.60
C THR A 167 -7.64 3.38 7.14
N THR A 168 -8.14 2.47 6.32
CA THR A 168 -7.88 2.44 4.89
C THR A 168 -9.19 2.13 4.18
N THR A 169 -9.65 3.03 3.31
CA THR A 169 -10.82 2.80 2.46
C THR A 169 -10.34 2.44 1.06
N LEU A 170 -10.63 1.22 0.62
CA LEU A 170 -10.38 0.76 -0.75
C LEU A 170 -11.65 0.90 -1.57
N SER A 171 -11.61 1.66 -2.65
CA SER A 171 -12.71 1.80 -3.60
C SER A 171 -12.31 1.26 -4.97
N MET A 172 -13.19 0.43 -5.54
CA MET A 172 -13.10 -0.10 -6.90
C MET A 172 -14.47 0.08 -7.57
N GLY A 173 -14.55 1.05 -8.50
CA GLY A 173 -15.84 1.47 -9.06
C GLY A 173 -16.77 2.01 -7.96
N PRO A 174 -18.06 1.59 -7.90
CA PRO A 174 -19.03 2.10 -6.93
C PRO A 174 -18.91 1.45 -5.53
N GLN A 175 -18.07 0.44 -5.38
CA GLN A 175 -17.89 -0.27 -4.11
C GLN A 175 -16.74 0.32 -3.31
N ALA A 176 -16.96 0.54 -2.02
CA ALA A 176 -15.95 0.95 -1.06
C ALA A 176 -15.93 -0.01 0.13
N ILE A 177 -14.74 -0.36 0.59
CA ILE A 177 -14.53 -1.25 1.73
C ILE A 177 -13.61 -0.53 2.72
N ASP A 178 -14.06 -0.39 3.95
CA ASP A 178 -13.31 0.24 5.03
C ASP A 178 -12.59 -0.81 5.86
N PHE A 179 -11.28 -0.76 5.84
CA PHE A 179 -10.40 -1.59 6.67
C PHE A 179 -9.94 -0.82 7.89
N LYS A 180 -9.95 -1.47 9.05
CA LYS A 180 -9.37 -0.96 10.30
C LYS A 180 -8.15 -1.76 10.67
N SER A 181 -7.07 -1.08 11.00
CA SER A 181 -5.85 -1.75 11.48
C SER A 181 -6.13 -2.43 12.82
N THR A 182 -5.78 -3.71 12.90
CA THR A 182 -5.82 -4.53 14.12
C THR A 182 -4.43 -4.74 14.72
N GLY A 183 -3.37 -4.41 13.98
CA GLY A 183 -2.00 -4.47 14.48
C GLY A 183 -0.96 -4.05 13.45
N ILE A 184 0.06 -3.36 13.94
CA ILE A 184 1.26 -3.00 13.15
C ILE A 184 2.49 -3.36 13.97
N GLU A 185 3.36 -4.18 13.40
CA GLU A 185 4.61 -4.63 14.02
C GLU A 185 5.80 -4.19 13.17
N LEU A 186 6.83 -3.68 13.84
CA LEU A 186 8.07 -3.25 13.20
C LEU A 186 9.22 -4.14 13.64
N ASN A 187 10.11 -4.44 12.70
CA ASN A 187 11.35 -5.19 12.94
C ASN A 187 11.13 -6.64 13.43
N THR A 188 9.94 -7.18 13.23
CA THR A 188 9.63 -8.59 13.48
C THR A 188 10.23 -9.46 12.37
N THR A 189 10.81 -10.61 12.72
CA THR A 189 11.33 -11.55 11.73
C THR A 189 10.20 -12.11 10.87
N ILE A 190 10.37 -12.05 9.55
CA ILE A 190 9.44 -12.61 8.57
C ILE A 190 10.09 -13.86 7.97
N ASP A 191 9.34 -14.95 7.87
CA ASP A 191 9.81 -16.17 7.24
C ASP A 191 10.08 -15.92 5.75
N ALA A 192 11.29 -16.24 5.29
CA ALA A 192 11.70 -16.01 3.92
C ALA A 192 10.94 -16.90 2.92
N SER A 193 10.46 -18.07 3.36
CA SER A 193 9.68 -19.00 2.52
C SER A 193 8.33 -18.41 2.05
N LEU A 194 7.83 -17.39 2.73
CA LEU A 194 6.59 -16.73 2.35
C LEU A 194 6.68 -15.99 1.01
N PHE A 195 7.89 -15.67 0.56
CA PHE A 195 8.13 -14.93 -0.67
C PHE A 195 8.49 -15.80 -1.89
N GLU A 196 8.38 -17.14 -1.75
CA GLU A 196 8.68 -18.13 -2.79
C GLU A 196 7.46 -18.48 -3.65
#